data_e668df5552d07c297f491187940069a4
#
_entry.id   e668df5552d07c297f491187940069a4
#
_cell.length_a   1.000
_cell.length_b   1.000
_cell.length_c   1.000
_cell.angle_alpha   90.00
_cell.angle_beta   90.00
_cell.angle_gamma   90.00
#
_symmetry.space_group_name_H-M   'P 1'
#
loop_
_entity.id
_entity.type
_entity.pdbx_description
1 polymer ?
#
loop_
_entity_poly.entity_id
_entity_poly.type
_entity_poly.pdbx_seq_one_letter_code
_entity_poly.pdbx_strand_id
1 'polypeptide(L)'
;MDAAAALAQHLQGLSGDPVRGDWLAVGLSRLGADLTVAVPSLLAVSFLLVGCGGEIPVSIPAGAADTAAVLASLAVPLSGVEHGDMLLLRAGEEGAFLLLADDLDGLLGHGHPPIEVDSHLSWPAIMTGEVLAASLGDLSAVNQGIGVLLDRGLPPEAARRELQRRADDADTTIGVASRSLLESL
;
A
#
# COMPACT_ATOMS: atom_id res chain seq x y z
N MET A 1 10.28 -6.77 -22.35
CA MET A 1 10.29 -5.52 -21.56
C MET A 1 10.88 -5.91 -20.21
N ASP A 2 11.85 -5.20 -19.73
CA ASP A 2 12.50 -5.50 -18.46
C ASP A 2 11.54 -5.15 -17.31
N ALA A 3 11.08 -6.16 -16.60
CA ALA A 3 10.07 -6.00 -15.53
C ALA A 3 10.62 -5.16 -14.37
N ALA A 4 11.91 -5.32 -14.06
CA ALA A 4 12.56 -4.55 -13.01
C ALA A 4 12.63 -3.07 -13.38
N ALA A 5 12.98 -2.74 -14.63
CA ALA A 5 12.99 -1.36 -15.12
C ALA A 5 11.59 -0.74 -15.12
N ALA A 6 10.56 -1.49 -15.55
CA ALA A 6 9.18 -1.04 -15.50
C ALA A 6 8.73 -0.79 -14.05
N LEU A 7 9.04 -1.68 -13.12
CA LEU A 7 8.72 -1.54 -11.71
C LEU A 7 9.45 -0.33 -11.09
N ALA A 8 10.75 -0.19 -11.34
CA ALA A 8 11.54 0.95 -10.83
C ALA A 8 10.99 2.29 -11.34
N GLN A 9 10.58 2.36 -12.61
CA GLN A 9 9.95 3.55 -13.18
C GLN A 9 8.61 3.87 -12.53
N HIS A 10 7.77 2.86 -12.27
CA HIS A 10 6.50 3.03 -11.55
C HIS A 10 6.73 3.52 -10.12
N LEU A 11 7.71 2.94 -9.40
CA LEU A 11 8.06 3.36 -8.04
C LEU A 11 8.55 4.83 -7.99
N GLN A 12 9.34 5.27 -8.96
CA GLN A 12 9.76 6.68 -9.06
C GLN A 12 8.57 7.61 -9.33
N GLY A 13 7.61 7.17 -10.14
CA GLY A 13 6.37 7.93 -10.38
C GLY A 13 5.47 8.04 -9.15
N LEU A 14 5.52 7.05 -8.25
CA LEU A 14 4.76 7.04 -6.99
C LEU A 14 5.30 8.03 -5.95
N SER A 15 6.58 8.38 -6.02
CA SER A 15 7.23 9.34 -5.11
C SER A 15 6.88 10.81 -5.42
N GLY A 16 6.14 11.08 -6.50
CA GLY A 16 5.74 12.41 -6.96
C GLY A 16 4.25 12.64 -6.78
N ASP A 17 3.86 13.54 -5.91
CA ASP A 17 2.53 14.13 -5.65
C ASP A 17 1.32 13.17 -5.52
N PRO A 18 0.86 12.86 -4.31
CA PRO A 18 -0.18 11.86 -4.02
C PRO A 18 -1.64 12.37 -4.19
N VAL A 19 -1.89 13.44 -4.90
CA VAL A 19 -3.18 14.18 -4.85
C VAL A 19 -4.37 13.53 -5.58
N ARG A 20 -4.21 12.39 -6.28
CA ARG A 20 -5.33 11.76 -7.02
C ARG A 20 -5.50 10.28 -6.70
N GLY A 21 -6.48 9.95 -5.88
CA GLY A 21 -6.83 8.55 -5.53
C GLY A 21 -7.08 7.61 -6.71
N ASP A 22 -7.59 8.13 -7.84
CA ASP A 22 -7.85 7.31 -9.05
C ASP A 22 -6.56 6.81 -9.73
N TRP A 23 -5.44 7.54 -9.60
CA TRP A 23 -4.19 7.14 -10.24
C TRP A 23 -3.55 5.92 -9.56
N LEU A 24 -3.76 5.74 -8.25
CA LEU A 24 -3.24 4.59 -7.51
C LEU A 24 -3.84 3.28 -8.04
N ALA A 25 -5.16 3.22 -8.19
CA ALA A 25 -5.85 2.04 -8.68
C ALA A 25 -5.46 1.72 -10.14
N VAL A 26 -5.37 2.74 -11.00
CA VAL A 26 -4.95 2.58 -12.39
C VAL A 26 -3.47 2.20 -12.50
N GLY A 27 -2.61 2.83 -11.70
CA GLY A 27 -1.18 2.53 -11.63
C GLY A 27 -0.93 1.10 -11.16
N LEU A 28 -1.59 0.67 -10.09
CA LEU A 28 -1.52 -0.71 -9.57
C LEU A 28 -2.01 -1.74 -10.58
N SER A 29 -3.12 -1.47 -11.28
CA SER A 29 -3.66 -2.39 -12.27
C SER A 29 -2.70 -2.57 -13.45
N ARG A 30 -2.06 -1.49 -13.90
CA ARG A 30 -1.02 -1.55 -14.95
C ARG A 30 0.21 -2.29 -14.46
N LEU A 31 0.70 -1.94 -13.28
CA LEU A 31 1.84 -2.62 -12.67
C LEU A 31 1.56 -4.12 -12.51
N GLY A 32 0.38 -4.50 -12.04
CA GLY A 32 -0.04 -5.89 -11.94
C GLY A 32 -0.04 -6.61 -13.28
N ALA A 33 -0.54 -5.97 -14.34
CA ALA A 33 -0.53 -6.53 -15.69
C ALA A 33 0.90 -6.72 -16.23
N ASP A 34 1.77 -5.73 -16.07
CA ASP A 34 3.16 -5.80 -16.52
C ASP A 34 3.94 -6.86 -15.74
N LEU A 35 3.73 -6.94 -14.42
CA LEU A 35 4.38 -7.94 -13.57
C LEU A 35 3.87 -9.36 -13.83
N THR A 36 2.61 -9.57 -14.19
CA THR A 36 2.06 -10.90 -14.52
C THR A 36 2.74 -11.50 -15.74
N VAL A 37 3.22 -10.67 -16.67
CA VAL A 37 4.00 -11.13 -17.83
C VAL A 37 5.38 -11.66 -17.39
N ALA A 38 6.00 -11.01 -16.42
CA ALA A 38 7.33 -11.39 -15.94
C ALA A 38 7.30 -12.49 -14.88
N VAL A 39 6.25 -12.50 -14.05
CA VAL A 39 6.02 -13.47 -12.97
C VAL A 39 4.63 -14.09 -13.18
N PRO A 40 4.51 -15.16 -14.00
CA PRO A 40 3.22 -15.76 -14.32
C PRO A 40 2.45 -16.31 -13.11
N SER A 41 3.16 -16.65 -12.03
CA SER A 41 2.59 -17.10 -10.76
C SER A 41 2.19 -15.95 -9.81
N LEU A 42 2.22 -14.69 -10.27
CA LEU A 42 1.85 -13.53 -9.47
C LEU A 42 0.38 -13.62 -9.02
N LEU A 43 0.16 -13.55 -7.73
CA LEU A 43 -1.17 -13.65 -7.10
C LEU A 43 -1.73 -12.28 -6.74
N ALA A 44 -0.89 -11.39 -6.23
CA ALA A 44 -1.32 -10.07 -5.81
C ALA A 44 -0.18 -9.05 -5.81
N VAL A 45 -0.57 -7.80 -6.05
CA VAL A 45 0.23 -6.60 -5.82
C VAL A 45 -0.45 -5.82 -4.70
N SER A 46 0.28 -5.52 -3.64
CA SER A 46 -0.24 -4.80 -2.48
C SER A 46 0.64 -3.60 -2.16
N PHE A 47 0.02 -2.49 -1.80
CA PHE A 47 0.70 -1.41 -1.09
C PHE A 47 0.38 -1.52 0.39
N LEU A 48 1.40 -1.46 1.20
CA LEU A 48 1.28 -1.26 2.61
C LEU A 48 1.53 0.22 2.89
N LEU A 49 0.49 0.93 3.29
CA LEU A 49 0.57 2.32 3.70
C LEU A 49 0.62 2.36 5.22
N VAL A 50 1.72 2.86 5.77
CA VAL A 50 1.88 3.02 7.21
C VAL A 50 1.35 4.40 7.60
N GLY A 51 0.13 4.44 8.08
CA GLY A 51 -0.54 5.68 8.51
C GLY A 51 -0.68 5.79 10.02
N CYS A 52 -1.27 6.89 10.46
CA CYS A 52 -1.49 7.20 11.88
C CYS A 52 -2.44 6.23 12.61
N GLY A 53 -3.14 5.39 11.87
CA GLY A 53 -4.06 4.36 12.39
C GLY A 53 -3.53 2.94 12.27
N GLY A 54 -2.25 2.76 11.90
CA GLY A 54 -1.65 1.46 11.64
C GLY A 54 -1.34 1.22 10.16
N GLU A 55 -1.08 -0.03 9.83
CA GLU A 55 -0.78 -0.48 8.48
C GLU A 55 -2.07 -0.72 7.69
N ILE A 56 -2.21 -0.07 6.55
CA ILE A 56 -3.37 -0.24 5.66
C ILE A 56 -2.90 -0.94 4.38
N PRO A 57 -3.19 -2.24 4.22
CA PRO A 57 -2.87 -2.94 2.99
C PRO A 57 -3.91 -2.60 1.91
N VAL A 58 -3.43 -2.09 0.77
CA VAL A 58 -4.22 -1.90 -0.44
C VAL A 58 -3.77 -2.95 -1.44
N SER A 59 -4.58 -3.98 -1.69
CA SER A 59 -4.21 -5.12 -2.53
C SER A 59 -5.06 -5.18 -3.79
N ILE A 60 -4.40 -5.46 -4.93
CA ILE A 60 -5.07 -5.78 -6.19
C ILE A 60 -4.71 -7.22 -6.56
N PRO A 61 -5.69 -8.09 -6.80
CA PRO A 61 -5.41 -9.43 -7.29
C PRO A 61 -4.83 -9.35 -8.70
N ALA A 62 -3.80 -10.14 -8.96
CA ALA A 62 -3.17 -10.28 -10.25
C ALA A 62 -3.49 -11.68 -10.79
N GLY A 63 -4.64 -11.84 -11.45
CA GLY A 63 -5.04 -13.11 -12.01
C GLY A 63 -6.15 -13.87 -11.25
N ALA A 64 -6.44 -15.12 -11.66
CA ALA A 64 -7.58 -15.94 -11.18
C ALA A 64 -7.30 -16.68 -9.85
N ALA A 65 -6.53 -16.14 -8.94
CA ALA A 65 -5.89 -16.89 -7.87
C ALA A 65 -6.56 -16.75 -6.48
N ASP A 66 -7.88 -16.87 -6.40
CA ASP A 66 -8.60 -16.79 -5.12
C ASP A 66 -8.26 -17.91 -4.12
N THR A 67 -7.51 -18.96 -4.53
CA THR A 67 -7.27 -20.15 -3.69
C THR A 67 -5.82 -20.64 -3.66
N ALA A 68 -4.91 -20.02 -4.40
CA ALA A 68 -3.52 -20.47 -4.42
C ALA A 68 -2.78 -20.06 -3.14
N ALA A 69 -1.98 -20.98 -2.60
CA ALA A 69 -1.10 -20.68 -1.49
C ALA A 69 -0.04 -19.65 -1.92
N VAL A 70 0.27 -18.70 -1.05
CA VAL A 70 1.41 -17.80 -1.24
C VAL A 70 2.69 -18.56 -0.88
N LEU A 71 3.55 -18.75 -1.88
CA LEU A 71 4.81 -19.49 -1.73
C LEU A 71 6.03 -18.59 -1.89
N ALA A 72 5.86 -17.39 -2.46
CA ALA A 72 6.91 -16.38 -2.53
C ALA A 72 6.36 -14.99 -2.27
N SER A 73 7.18 -14.11 -1.69
CA SER A 73 6.89 -12.70 -1.49
C SER A 73 8.10 -11.82 -1.78
N LEU A 74 7.85 -10.59 -2.26
CA LEU A 74 8.85 -9.55 -2.45
C LEU A 74 8.33 -8.26 -1.84
N ALA A 75 9.02 -7.73 -0.83
CA ALA A 75 8.72 -6.45 -0.23
C ALA A 75 9.76 -5.41 -0.67
N VAL A 76 9.29 -4.35 -1.28
CA VAL A 76 10.11 -3.23 -1.76
C VAL A 76 9.70 -2.00 -0.96
N PRO A 77 10.56 -1.50 -0.04
CA PRO A 77 10.30 -0.26 0.67
C PRO A 77 10.19 0.90 -0.32
N LEU A 78 9.26 1.83 -0.09
CA LEU A 78 9.09 2.99 -0.95
C LEU A 78 10.00 4.12 -0.47
N SER A 79 10.94 4.54 -1.32
CA SER A 79 11.88 5.62 -1.01
C SER A 79 11.16 6.96 -0.86
N GLY A 80 11.57 7.76 0.12
CA GLY A 80 11.07 9.14 0.30
C GLY A 80 9.80 9.26 1.11
N VAL A 81 9.25 8.16 1.62
CA VAL A 81 8.09 8.18 2.52
C VAL A 81 8.56 7.96 3.95
N GLU A 82 8.36 8.95 4.81
CA GLU A 82 8.85 8.94 6.20
C GLU A 82 8.22 7.84 7.09
N HIS A 83 7.34 6.99 6.55
CA HIS A 83 6.42 6.17 7.35
C HIS A 83 6.55 4.67 7.15
N GLY A 84 7.51 4.18 6.38
CA GLY A 84 7.70 2.73 6.20
C GLY A 84 6.74 2.10 5.19
N ASP A 85 6.19 2.89 4.27
CA ASP A 85 5.35 2.37 3.18
C ASP A 85 6.14 1.39 2.32
N MET A 86 5.49 0.32 1.87
CA MET A 86 6.13 -0.69 1.03
C MET A 86 5.20 -1.22 -0.06
N LEU A 87 5.80 -1.64 -1.15
CA LEU A 87 5.15 -2.45 -2.16
C LEU A 87 5.40 -3.93 -1.83
N LEU A 88 4.34 -4.72 -1.75
CA LEU A 88 4.41 -6.15 -1.49
C LEU A 88 3.85 -6.92 -2.68
N LEU A 89 4.68 -7.76 -3.30
CA LEU A 89 4.29 -8.70 -4.34
C LEU A 89 4.17 -10.10 -3.75
N ARG A 90 3.20 -10.89 -4.20
CA ARG A 90 3.01 -12.28 -3.76
C ARG A 90 2.80 -13.19 -4.95
N ALA A 91 3.39 -14.38 -4.89
CA ALA A 91 3.32 -15.38 -5.96
C ALA A 91 3.04 -16.78 -5.39
N GLY A 92 2.47 -17.64 -6.24
CA GLY A 92 2.13 -19.02 -5.92
C GLY A 92 3.24 -20.02 -6.26
N GLU A 93 4.44 -19.57 -6.59
CA GLU A 93 5.59 -20.42 -6.90
C GLU A 93 6.80 -19.99 -6.06
N GLU A 94 7.50 -20.96 -5.47
CA GLU A 94 8.69 -20.69 -4.68
C GLU A 94 9.80 -20.05 -5.51
N GLY A 95 10.47 -19.03 -4.95
CA GLY A 95 11.57 -18.34 -5.61
C GLY A 95 11.17 -17.44 -6.80
N ALA A 96 9.86 -17.21 -7.02
CA ALA A 96 9.34 -16.44 -8.15
C ALA A 96 9.95 -15.03 -8.28
N PHE A 97 10.45 -14.46 -7.19
CA PHE A 97 10.97 -13.09 -7.16
C PHE A 97 12.49 -12.97 -7.06
N LEU A 98 13.26 -14.07 -7.06
CA LEU A 98 14.71 -14.01 -6.85
C LEU A 98 15.42 -13.16 -7.90
N LEU A 99 15.11 -13.36 -9.18
CA LEU A 99 15.71 -12.59 -10.27
C LEU A 99 15.25 -11.12 -10.25
N LEU A 100 13.97 -10.90 -9.97
CA LEU A 100 13.40 -9.55 -9.90
C LEU A 100 14.01 -8.76 -8.74
N ALA A 101 14.26 -9.40 -7.59
CA ALA A 101 14.90 -8.78 -6.44
C ALA A 101 16.35 -8.34 -6.75
N ASP A 102 17.13 -9.21 -7.40
CA ASP A 102 18.51 -8.93 -7.80
C ASP A 102 18.60 -7.75 -8.79
N ASP A 103 17.74 -7.77 -9.81
CA ASP A 103 17.64 -6.70 -10.80
C ASP A 103 17.22 -5.36 -10.16
N LEU A 104 16.25 -5.38 -9.23
CA LEU A 104 15.79 -4.18 -8.54
C LEU A 104 16.83 -3.59 -7.60
N ASP A 105 17.57 -4.42 -6.86
CA ASP A 105 18.63 -3.97 -5.96
C ASP A 105 19.72 -3.23 -6.76
N GLY A 106 20.04 -3.74 -7.95
CA GLY A 106 20.96 -3.09 -8.90
C GLY A 106 20.43 -1.74 -9.43
N LEU A 107 19.13 -1.60 -9.65
CA LEU A 107 18.50 -0.39 -10.22
C LEU A 107 18.23 0.70 -9.17
N LEU A 108 17.83 0.33 -7.96
CA LEU A 108 17.48 1.27 -6.90
C LEU A 108 18.71 1.87 -6.20
N GLY A 109 19.85 1.18 -6.26
CA GLY A 109 21.15 1.69 -5.82
C GLY A 109 21.36 1.71 -4.30
N HIS A 110 22.57 2.11 -3.89
CA HIS A 110 23.10 1.96 -2.53
C HIS A 110 22.42 2.81 -1.43
N GLY A 111 21.46 3.63 -1.75
CA GLY A 111 20.73 4.45 -0.77
C GLY A 111 19.31 3.95 -0.48
N HIS A 112 18.88 2.90 -1.17
CA HIS A 112 17.54 2.33 -0.97
C HIS A 112 17.55 1.38 0.22
N PRO A 113 16.48 1.34 1.05
CA PRO A 113 16.32 0.31 2.07
C PRO A 113 16.35 -1.10 1.45
N PRO A 114 16.80 -2.13 2.18
CA PRO A 114 16.93 -3.46 1.63
C PRO A 114 15.58 -4.02 1.15
N ILE A 115 15.62 -4.69 0.01
CA ILE A 115 14.49 -5.46 -0.53
C ILE A 115 14.43 -6.77 0.25
N GLU A 116 13.22 -7.15 0.69
CA GLU A 116 13.01 -8.38 1.45
C GLU A 116 12.32 -9.44 0.60
N VAL A 117 12.94 -10.62 0.50
CA VAL A 117 12.37 -11.79 -0.19
C VAL A 117 11.85 -12.76 0.85
N ASP A 118 10.64 -13.29 0.64
CA ASP A 118 9.97 -14.33 1.43
C ASP A 118 9.75 -14.00 2.93
N SER A 119 9.91 -12.74 3.32
CA SER A 119 9.70 -12.28 4.71
C SER A 119 8.22 -12.09 5.06
N HIS A 120 7.32 -12.03 4.07
CA HIS A 120 5.90 -11.69 4.25
C HIS A 120 4.93 -12.76 3.73
N LEU A 121 5.30 -14.05 3.79
CA LEU A 121 4.47 -15.18 3.34
C LEU A 121 3.17 -15.33 4.13
N SER A 122 3.19 -15.00 5.43
CA SER A 122 2.05 -15.15 6.35
C SER A 122 1.15 -13.92 6.43
N TRP A 123 1.39 -12.90 5.59
CA TRP A 123 0.57 -11.69 5.58
C TRP A 123 -0.91 -12.03 5.30
N PRO A 124 -1.88 -11.30 5.93
CA PRO A 124 -3.31 -11.60 5.77
C PRO A 124 -3.74 -11.69 4.30
N ALA A 125 -4.69 -12.55 4.05
CA ALA A 125 -5.20 -12.89 2.73
C ALA A 125 -5.55 -11.64 1.89
N ILE A 126 -5.50 -11.82 0.56
CA ILE A 126 -5.90 -10.81 -0.43
C ILE A 126 -7.24 -10.21 -0.01
N MET A 127 -7.26 -8.91 0.23
CA MET A 127 -8.52 -8.22 0.54
C MET A 127 -9.38 -8.23 -0.72
N THR A 128 -10.60 -8.71 -0.62
CA THR A 128 -11.57 -8.67 -1.71
C THR A 128 -11.89 -7.21 -2.09
N GLY A 129 -12.40 -6.97 -3.30
CA GLY A 129 -12.68 -5.61 -3.79
C GLY A 129 -13.57 -4.78 -2.85
N GLU A 130 -14.51 -5.40 -2.12
CA GLU A 130 -15.34 -4.70 -1.12
C GLU A 130 -14.53 -4.23 0.09
N VAL A 131 -13.63 -5.07 0.59
CA VAL A 131 -12.74 -4.71 1.71
C VAL A 131 -11.75 -3.64 1.29
N LEU A 132 -11.22 -3.72 0.07
CA LEU A 132 -10.37 -2.69 -0.51
C LEU A 132 -11.11 -1.35 -0.62
N ALA A 133 -12.33 -1.34 -1.15
CA ALA A 133 -13.14 -0.12 -1.26
C ALA A 133 -13.44 0.49 0.12
N ALA A 134 -13.72 -0.34 1.12
CA ALA A 134 -13.91 0.11 2.50
C ALA A 134 -12.62 0.72 3.08
N SER A 135 -11.47 0.07 2.89
CA SER A 135 -10.17 0.57 3.38
C SER A 135 -9.75 1.88 2.71
N LEU A 136 -9.97 2.03 1.40
CA LEU A 136 -9.72 3.29 0.69
C LEU A 136 -10.69 4.39 1.16
N GLY A 137 -11.95 4.04 1.43
CA GLY A 137 -12.92 4.95 2.02
C GLY A 137 -12.51 5.43 3.41
N ASP A 138 -11.97 4.54 4.23
CA ASP A 138 -11.45 4.88 5.56
C ASP A 138 -10.22 5.79 5.46
N LEU A 139 -9.27 5.48 4.58
CA LEU A 139 -8.09 6.32 4.34
C LEU A 139 -8.49 7.73 3.87
N SER A 140 -9.44 7.80 2.94
CA SER A 140 -9.98 9.08 2.45
C SER A 140 -10.62 9.87 3.60
N ALA A 141 -11.45 9.21 4.43
CA ALA A 141 -12.09 9.85 5.57
C ALA A 141 -11.07 10.35 6.60
N VAL A 142 -10.02 9.58 6.89
CA VAL A 142 -8.92 10.00 7.79
C VAL A 142 -8.23 11.24 7.25
N ASN A 143 -7.85 11.27 5.98
CA ASN A 143 -7.19 12.42 5.37
C ASN A 143 -8.08 13.67 5.37
N GLN A 144 -9.36 13.51 5.07
CA GLN A 144 -10.34 14.61 5.14
C GLN A 144 -10.54 15.09 6.58
N GLY A 145 -10.64 14.16 7.53
CA GLY A 145 -10.75 14.50 8.96
C GLY A 145 -9.54 15.28 9.48
N ILE A 146 -8.33 14.87 9.08
CA ILE A 146 -7.10 15.64 9.36
C ILE A 146 -7.21 17.03 8.74
N GLY A 147 -7.61 17.16 7.47
CA GLY A 147 -7.78 18.44 6.79
C GLY A 147 -8.73 19.38 7.55
N VAL A 148 -9.86 18.87 8.02
CA VAL A 148 -10.82 19.64 8.84
C VAL A 148 -10.19 20.13 10.15
N LEU A 149 -9.40 19.29 10.81
CA LEU A 149 -8.74 19.67 12.06
C LEU A 149 -7.62 20.68 11.84
N LEU A 150 -6.90 20.60 10.72
CA LEU A 150 -5.92 21.60 10.31
C LEU A 150 -6.59 22.96 10.05
N ASP A 151 -7.74 22.98 9.37
CA ASP A 151 -8.53 24.21 9.13
C ASP A 151 -9.03 24.83 10.45
N ARG A 152 -9.27 24.01 11.47
CA ARG A 152 -9.59 24.46 12.83
C ARG A 152 -8.37 24.91 13.65
N GLY A 153 -7.17 24.94 13.04
CA GLY A 153 -5.94 25.47 13.62
C GLY A 153 -5.10 24.45 14.41
N LEU A 154 -5.40 23.16 14.34
CA LEU A 154 -4.53 22.15 14.95
C LEU A 154 -3.31 21.92 14.06
N PRO A 155 -2.10 21.78 14.61
CA PRO A 155 -0.96 21.31 13.83
C PRO A 155 -1.13 19.83 13.43
N PRO A 156 -0.45 19.34 12.36
CA PRO A 156 -0.66 18.01 11.80
C PRO A 156 -0.64 16.86 12.82
N GLU A 157 0.37 16.86 13.68
CA GLU A 157 0.52 15.83 14.72
C GLU A 157 -0.58 15.89 15.81
N ALA A 158 -1.11 17.07 16.10
CA ALA A 158 -2.21 17.23 17.03
C ALA A 158 -3.55 16.81 16.39
N ALA A 159 -3.74 17.09 15.10
CA ALA A 159 -4.90 16.64 14.35
C ALA A 159 -5.00 15.10 14.31
N ARG A 160 -3.88 14.43 14.07
CA ARG A 160 -3.79 12.96 14.09
C ARG A 160 -4.14 12.39 15.47
N ARG A 161 -3.49 12.92 16.54
CA ARG A 161 -3.77 12.49 17.92
C ARG A 161 -5.22 12.72 18.32
N GLU A 162 -5.83 13.79 17.86
CA GLU A 162 -7.24 14.07 18.14
C GLU A 162 -8.17 13.05 17.46
N LEU A 163 -7.91 12.65 16.21
CA LEU A 163 -8.68 11.59 15.56
C LEU A 163 -8.50 10.25 16.27
N GLN A 164 -7.28 9.89 16.67
CA GLN A 164 -7.03 8.67 17.42
C GLN A 164 -7.76 8.69 18.77
N ARG A 165 -7.67 9.78 19.51
CA ARG A 165 -8.40 9.94 20.80
C ARG A 165 -9.91 9.74 20.62
N ARG A 166 -10.50 10.29 19.55
CA ARG A 166 -11.93 10.09 19.25
C ARG A 166 -12.28 8.64 18.92
N ALA A 167 -11.41 7.96 18.22
CA ALA A 167 -11.57 6.54 17.93
C ALA A 167 -11.53 5.70 19.21
N ASP A 168 -10.54 5.97 20.08
CA ASP A 168 -10.39 5.29 21.36
C ASP A 168 -11.58 5.56 22.30
N ASP A 169 -12.03 6.83 22.40
CA ASP A 169 -13.18 7.22 23.22
C ASP A 169 -14.48 6.56 22.78
N ALA A 170 -14.63 6.28 21.49
CA ALA A 170 -15.81 5.66 20.90
C ALA A 170 -15.69 4.14 20.71
N ASP A 171 -14.58 3.53 21.13
CA ASP A 171 -14.25 2.10 20.91
C ASP A 171 -14.46 1.70 19.44
N THR A 172 -13.88 2.50 18.51
CA THR A 172 -14.04 2.32 17.07
C THR A 172 -12.74 2.53 16.33
N THR A 173 -12.77 2.40 15.00
CA THR A 173 -11.59 2.66 14.15
C THR A 173 -11.45 4.16 13.86
N ILE A 174 -10.20 4.59 13.57
CA ILE A 174 -9.92 5.99 13.19
C ILE A 174 -10.69 6.39 11.91
N GLY A 175 -10.92 5.45 10.99
CA GLY A 175 -11.75 5.67 9.79
C GLY A 175 -13.20 5.99 10.13
N VAL A 176 -13.80 5.24 11.06
CA VAL A 176 -15.18 5.49 11.55
C VAL A 176 -15.27 6.81 12.29
N ALA A 177 -14.32 7.08 13.20
CA ALA A 177 -14.26 8.35 13.94
C ALA A 177 -14.12 9.55 13.01
N SER A 178 -13.33 9.40 11.94
CA SER A 178 -13.15 10.43 10.92
C SER A 178 -14.43 10.69 10.12
N ARG A 179 -15.16 9.65 9.70
CA ARG A 179 -16.47 9.81 9.05
C ARG A 179 -17.47 10.52 9.96
N SER A 180 -17.54 10.14 11.23
CA SER A 180 -18.41 10.80 12.23
C SER A 180 -18.06 12.29 12.38
N LEU A 181 -16.75 12.64 12.37
CA LEU A 181 -16.34 14.04 12.37
C LEU A 181 -16.83 14.79 11.12
N LEU A 182 -16.71 14.19 9.94
CA LEU A 182 -17.14 14.79 8.67
C LEU A 182 -18.66 14.98 8.59
N GLU A 183 -19.43 14.03 9.13
CA GLU A 183 -20.88 14.10 9.21
C GLU A 183 -21.40 15.16 10.20
N SER A 184 -20.53 15.61 11.11
CA SER A 184 -20.86 16.62 12.13
C SER A 184 -20.57 18.07 11.68
N LEU A 185 -20.16 18.27 10.41
CA LEU A 185 -19.85 19.59 9.84
C LEU A 185 -21.08 20.25 9.25
#